data_9c1788773fe004867ac048de616057aa
#
_entry.id   9c1788773fe004867ac048de616057aa
#
_cell.length_a   1.000
_cell.length_b   1.000
_cell.length_c   1.000
_cell.angle_alpha   90.00
_cell.angle_beta   90.00
_cell.angle_gamma   90.00
#
_symmetry.space_group_name_H-M   'P 1'
#
loop_
_entity.id
_entity.type
_entity.pdbx_description
1 polymer ?
#
loop_
_entity_poly.entity_id
_entity_poly.type
_entity_poly.pdbx_seq_one_letter_code
_entity_poly.pdbx_strand_id
1 'polypeptide(L)'
;MKVLWLINAPIPALCERAGLPVQVKEGWIEGLYNSLMALVREEKKDFELAMAFPQFSRSETIEGELDGNSFYGFYKEEDKPYKYNKRLEERLRYIIEKAAPDVVHIAGTEYEHAAAMVRVFNKPEKTVVSIQGLTSVYARHYMADLPINVRYGFTFRD
;
A
#
# COMPACT_ATOMS: atom_id res chain seq x y z
N MET A 1 -12.78 16.55 3.47
CA MET A 1 -12.09 15.85 2.35
C MET A 1 -11.70 14.47 2.83
N LYS A 2 -12.06 13.43 2.07
CA LYS A 2 -11.74 12.03 2.40
C LYS A 2 -10.69 11.45 1.48
N VAL A 3 -9.59 10.95 2.04
CA VAL A 3 -8.48 10.35 1.30
C VAL A 3 -8.44 8.85 1.58
N LEU A 4 -8.37 8.05 0.52
CA LEU A 4 -8.10 6.61 0.62
C LEU A 4 -6.61 6.36 0.35
N TRP A 5 -5.87 5.90 1.36
CA TRP A 5 -4.52 5.40 1.19
C TRP A 5 -4.53 3.92 0.81
N LEU A 6 -3.93 3.61 -0.32
CA LEU A 6 -3.57 2.25 -0.69
C LEU A 6 -2.10 2.04 -0.32
N ILE A 7 -1.83 1.20 0.66
CA ILE A 7 -0.49 0.90 1.18
C ILE A 7 -0.09 -0.54 0.87
N ASN A 8 1.20 -0.80 0.75
CA ASN A 8 1.74 -2.13 0.36
C ASN A 8 1.69 -3.15 1.49
N ALA A 9 1.73 -2.71 2.73
CA ALA A 9 1.60 -3.55 3.91
C ALA A 9 0.90 -2.79 5.05
N PRO A 10 0.13 -3.47 5.92
CA PRO A 10 -0.49 -2.83 7.07
C PRO A 10 0.58 -2.41 8.10
N ILE A 11 0.41 -1.23 8.69
CA ILE A 11 1.21 -0.80 9.84
C ILE A 11 0.88 -1.66 11.06
N PRO A 12 1.80 -1.78 12.07
CA PRO A 12 1.59 -2.63 13.25
C PRO A 12 0.25 -2.41 13.95
N ALA A 13 -0.17 -1.16 14.13
CA ALA A 13 -1.45 -0.83 14.76
C ALA A 13 -2.67 -1.36 13.98
N LEU A 14 -2.62 -1.35 12.62
CA LEU A 14 -3.65 -1.97 11.79
C LEU A 14 -3.66 -3.50 11.92
N CYS A 15 -2.47 -4.12 11.99
CA CYS A 15 -2.36 -5.57 12.20
C CYS A 15 -3.01 -5.98 13.51
N GLU A 16 -2.71 -5.27 14.60
CA GLU A 16 -3.30 -5.53 15.92
C GLU A 16 -4.82 -5.40 15.88
N ARG A 17 -5.31 -4.29 15.32
CA ARG A 17 -6.74 -4.01 15.25
C ARG A 17 -7.52 -4.98 14.36
N ALA A 18 -6.89 -5.45 13.28
CA ALA A 18 -7.47 -6.40 12.33
C ALA A 18 -7.29 -7.88 12.76
N GLY A 19 -6.54 -8.16 13.81
CA GLY A 19 -6.19 -9.53 14.23
C GLY A 19 -5.29 -10.24 13.21
N LEU A 20 -4.34 -9.51 12.62
CA LEU A 20 -3.38 -10.00 11.64
C LEU A 20 -1.98 -10.11 12.24
N PRO A 21 -1.15 -11.05 11.78
CA PRO A 21 0.26 -11.10 12.17
C PRO A 21 1.01 -9.88 11.61
N VAL A 22 1.91 -9.31 12.42
CA VAL A 22 2.83 -8.26 11.96
C VAL A 22 3.94 -8.93 11.15
N GLN A 23 3.87 -8.79 9.83
CA GLN A 23 4.83 -9.39 8.90
C GLN A 23 5.99 -8.47 8.56
N VAL A 24 5.72 -7.19 8.37
CA VAL A 24 6.70 -6.18 7.95
C VAL A 24 6.53 -4.93 8.81
N LYS A 25 7.65 -4.33 9.22
CA LYS A 25 7.65 -3.02 9.86
C LYS A 25 7.92 -1.96 8.79
N GLU A 26 6.87 -1.49 8.15
CA GLU A 26 6.91 -0.38 7.19
C GLU A 26 7.05 0.96 7.94
N GLY A 27 8.21 1.18 8.56
CA GLY A 27 8.44 2.31 9.46
C GLY A 27 8.17 3.69 8.85
N TRP A 28 8.37 3.86 7.53
CA TRP A 28 8.10 5.12 6.86
C TRP A 28 6.58 5.40 6.71
N ILE A 29 5.76 4.38 6.45
CA ILE A 29 4.29 4.51 6.40
C ILE A 29 3.74 4.80 7.78
N GLU A 30 4.23 4.11 8.81
CA GLU A 30 3.85 4.37 10.21
C GLU A 30 4.24 5.78 10.64
N GLY A 31 5.46 6.23 10.32
CA GLY A 31 5.91 7.59 10.58
C GLY A 31 5.05 8.65 9.88
N LEU A 32 4.69 8.40 8.61
CA LEU A 32 3.82 9.29 7.84
C LEU A 32 2.40 9.33 8.43
N TYR A 33 1.83 8.17 8.82
CA TYR A 33 0.53 8.09 9.48
C TYR A 33 0.52 8.90 10.77
N ASN A 34 1.50 8.68 11.64
CA ASN A 34 1.59 9.38 12.92
C ASN A 34 1.73 10.90 12.75
N SER A 35 2.57 11.32 11.78
CA SER A 35 2.75 12.74 11.47
C SER A 35 1.48 13.39 10.91
N LEU A 36 0.76 12.68 10.03
CA LEU A 36 -0.51 13.16 9.48
C LEU A 36 -1.57 13.28 10.58
N MET A 37 -1.68 12.28 11.46
CA MET A 37 -2.65 12.30 12.56
C MET A 37 -2.35 13.41 13.56
N ALA A 38 -1.08 13.68 13.84
CA ALA A 38 -0.68 14.82 14.67
C ALA A 38 -1.11 16.15 14.03
N LEU A 39 -0.81 16.34 12.75
CA LEU A 39 -1.17 17.54 11.99
C LEU A 39 -2.69 17.77 11.94
N VAL A 40 -3.47 16.73 11.71
CA VAL A 40 -4.94 16.80 11.67
C VAL A 40 -5.50 17.24 13.02
N ARG A 41 -4.95 16.71 14.14
CA ARG A 41 -5.35 17.08 15.50
C ARG A 41 -4.99 18.53 15.84
N GLU A 42 -3.78 18.96 15.50
CA GLU A 42 -3.29 20.32 15.79
C GLU A 42 -4.03 21.38 14.99
N GLU A 43 -4.23 21.17 13.71
CA GLU A 43 -4.83 22.14 12.81
C GLU A 43 -6.36 22.05 12.72
N LYS A 44 -7.00 21.10 13.42
CA LYS A 44 -8.46 20.85 13.40
C LYS A 44 -9.04 20.81 11.98
N LYS A 45 -8.28 20.22 11.04
CA LYS A 45 -8.70 20.11 9.65
C LYS A 45 -9.83 19.10 9.51
N ASP A 46 -10.79 19.43 8.68
CA ASP A 46 -11.81 18.50 8.20
C ASP A 46 -11.20 17.54 7.16
N PHE A 47 -10.54 16.50 7.69
CA PHE A 47 -9.83 15.50 6.92
C PHE A 47 -10.17 14.12 7.46
N GLU A 48 -10.64 13.25 6.59
CA GLU A 48 -10.91 11.84 6.87
C GLU A 48 -9.90 10.97 6.12
N LEU A 49 -9.32 10.01 6.81
CA LEU A 49 -8.46 8.99 6.22
C LEU A 49 -9.18 7.64 6.20
N ALA A 50 -9.10 6.97 5.06
CA ALA A 50 -9.38 5.55 4.94
C ALA A 50 -8.10 4.85 4.46
N MET A 51 -7.84 3.62 4.94
CA MET A 51 -6.64 2.87 4.56
C MET A 51 -7.04 1.54 3.92
N ALA A 52 -6.43 1.20 2.78
CA ALA A 52 -6.58 -0.10 2.13
C ALA A 52 -5.20 -0.79 2.05
N PHE A 53 -5.15 -2.09 2.41
CA PHE A 53 -3.91 -2.86 2.44
C PHE A 53 -4.14 -4.33 2.08
N PRO A 54 -3.14 -5.01 1.50
CA PRO A 54 -3.23 -6.45 1.24
C PRO A 54 -3.12 -7.25 2.54
N GLN A 55 -3.89 -8.34 2.60
CA GLN A 55 -3.78 -9.36 3.65
C GLN A 55 -3.91 -10.77 3.02
N PHE A 56 -3.36 -11.77 3.69
CA PHE A 56 -3.25 -13.15 3.18
C PHE A 56 -4.02 -14.17 4.03
N SER A 57 -4.61 -13.73 5.14
CA SER A 57 -5.18 -14.64 6.15
C SER A 57 -6.63 -15.00 5.89
N ARG A 58 -7.41 -14.13 5.25
CA ARG A 58 -8.86 -14.31 5.05
C ARG A 58 -9.25 -13.94 3.63
N SER A 59 -10.07 -14.78 2.98
CA SER A 59 -10.58 -14.54 1.62
C SER A 59 -11.50 -13.32 1.51
N GLU A 60 -12.10 -12.92 2.62
CA GLU A 60 -13.00 -11.78 2.74
C GLU A 60 -12.23 -10.49 3.03
N THR A 61 -12.84 -9.36 2.72
CA THR A 61 -12.31 -8.05 3.12
C THR A 61 -12.48 -7.88 4.64
N ILE A 62 -11.40 -7.51 5.31
CA ILE A 62 -11.42 -7.15 6.73
C ILE A 62 -11.73 -5.66 6.83
N GLU A 63 -12.75 -5.30 7.58
CA GLU A 63 -13.14 -3.91 7.79
C GLU A 63 -13.02 -3.54 9.27
N GLY A 64 -12.68 -2.30 9.55
CA GLY A 64 -12.60 -1.80 10.92
C GLY A 64 -12.21 -0.33 10.98
N GLU A 65 -11.87 0.09 12.19
CA GLU A 65 -11.48 1.47 12.50
C GLU A 65 -10.21 1.51 13.34
N LEU A 66 -9.34 2.47 13.05
CA LEU A 66 -8.16 2.83 13.82
C LEU A 66 -8.14 4.35 14.03
N ASP A 67 -8.17 4.82 15.27
CA ASP A 67 -8.17 6.25 15.63
C ASP A 67 -9.27 7.07 14.91
N GLY A 68 -10.46 6.49 14.70
CA GLY A 68 -11.55 7.11 13.97
C GLY A 68 -11.43 7.07 12.45
N ASN A 69 -10.40 6.43 11.91
CA ASN A 69 -10.17 6.25 10.47
C ASN A 69 -10.54 4.83 10.05
N SER A 70 -11.34 4.71 8.98
CA SER A 70 -11.73 3.41 8.44
C SER A 70 -10.55 2.67 7.82
N PHE A 71 -10.53 1.33 7.91
CA PHE A 71 -9.56 0.53 7.18
C PHE A 71 -10.19 -0.68 6.50
N TYR A 72 -9.53 -1.15 5.43
CA TYR A 72 -9.96 -2.25 4.57
C TYR A 72 -8.78 -3.14 4.22
N GLY A 73 -8.75 -4.35 4.78
CA GLY A 73 -7.77 -5.38 4.42
C GLY A 73 -8.31 -6.25 3.30
N PHE A 74 -7.85 -6.08 2.06
CA PHE A 74 -8.28 -6.92 0.93
C PHE A 74 -7.42 -8.18 0.82
N TYR A 75 -8.07 -9.29 0.48
CA TYR A 75 -7.37 -10.57 0.30
C TYR A 75 -6.49 -10.54 -0.96
N LYS A 76 -5.26 -11.01 -0.80
CA LYS A 76 -4.29 -11.23 -1.86
C LYS A 76 -3.78 -12.67 -1.79
N GLU A 77 -3.71 -13.36 -2.93
CA GLU A 77 -3.17 -14.71 -3.01
C GLU A 77 -1.65 -14.68 -2.80
N GLU A 78 -1.14 -15.41 -1.81
CA GLU A 78 0.28 -15.43 -1.45
C GLU A 78 1.15 -16.08 -2.53
N ASP A 79 0.63 -17.15 -3.18
CA ASP A 79 1.36 -17.94 -4.17
C ASP A 79 1.70 -17.17 -5.48
N LYS A 80 1.07 -16.03 -5.70
CA LYS A 80 1.22 -15.26 -6.93
C LYS A 80 1.24 -13.75 -6.68
N PRO A 81 2.18 -13.28 -5.85
CA PRO A 81 2.16 -11.91 -5.34
C PRO A 81 2.29 -10.82 -6.41
N TYR A 82 2.80 -11.19 -7.60
CA TYR A 82 3.02 -10.22 -8.70
C TYR A 82 2.10 -10.47 -9.90
N LYS A 83 1.23 -11.48 -9.85
CA LYS A 83 0.32 -11.77 -10.96
C LYS A 83 -0.94 -10.93 -10.86
N TYR A 84 -1.16 -10.10 -11.86
CA TYR A 84 -2.38 -9.32 -11.99
C TYR A 84 -3.62 -10.24 -12.03
N ASN A 85 -4.62 -9.93 -11.18
CA ASN A 85 -5.85 -10.70 -11.06
C ASN A 85 -7.06 -9.77 -11.11
N LYS A 86 -8.02 -10.03 -12.00
CA LYS A 86 -9.26 -9.25 -12.10
C LYS A 86 -10.10 -9.25 -10.81
N ARG A 87 -10.04 -10.33 -10.01
CA ARG A 87 -10.72 -10.36 -8.70
C ARG A 87 -10.21 -9.29 -7.74
N LEU A 88 -8.96 -8.85 -7.92
CA LEU A 88 -8.41 -7.74 -7.17
C LEU A 88 -9.13 -6.42 -7.50
N GLU A 89 -9.49 -6.19 -8.76
CA GLU A 89 -10.28 -5.02 -9.16
C GLU A 89 -11.66 -5.00 -8.48
N GLU A 90 -12.32 -6.16 -8.38
CA GLU A 90 -13.63 -6.28 -7.71
C GLU A 90 -13.53 -5.91 -6.23
N ARG A 91 -12.50 -6.41 -5.54
CA ARG A 91 -12.24 -6.08 -4.12
C ARG A 91 -11.94 -4.59 -3.92
N LEU A 92 -11.10 -4.02 -4.78
CA LEU A 92 -10.77 -2.59 -4.70
C LEU A 92 -11.97 -1.71 -5.06
N ARG A 93 -12.81 -2.11 -6.01
CA ARG A 93 -14.06 -1.42 -6.32
C ARG A 93 -14.99 -1.37 -5.12
N TYR A 94 -15.18 -2.52 -4.45
CA TYR A 94 -15.93 -2.58 -3.21
C TYR A 94 -15.41 -1.60 -2.16
N ILE A 95 -14.08 -1.53 -1.98
CA ILE A 95 -13.46 -0.59 -1.03
C ILE A 95 -13.71 0.86 -1.42
N ILE A 96 -13.60 1.19 -2.71
CA ILE A 96 -13.89 2.54 -3.21
C ILE A 96 -15.35 2.92 -2.96
N GLU A 97 -16.29 2.02 -3.22
CA GLU A 97 -17.72 2.23 -2.96
C GLU A 97 -18.00 2.46 -1.47
N LYS A 98 -17.40 1.68 -0.59
CA LYS A 98 -17.54 1.81 0.87
C LYS A 98 -16.86 3.07 1.43
N ALA A 99 -15.64 3.32 1.02
CA ALA A 99 -14.86 4.47 1.49
C ALA A 99 -15.37 5.79 0.89
N ALA A 100 -15.91 5.77 -0.32
CA ALA A 100 -16.35 6.95 -1.08
C ALA A 100 -15.32 8.10 -1.05
N PRO A 101 -14.04 7.86 -1.46
CA PRO A 101 -12.98 8.84 -1.31
C PRO A 101 -13.10 9.99 -2.33
N ASP A 102 -12.71 11.19 -1.89
CA ASP A 102 -12.48 12.33 -2.77
C ASP A 102 -11.19 12.17 -3.57
N VAL A 103 -10.16 11.60 -2.93
CA VAL A 103 -8.80 11.40 -3.47
C VAL A 103 -8.32 10.01 -3.10
N VAL A 104 -7.62 9.35 -4.02
CA VAL A 104 -6.88 8.11 -3.77
C VAL A 104 -5.38 8.41 -3.77
N HIS A 105 -4.69 8.02 -2.70
CA HIS A 105 -3.25 8.07 -2.60
C HIS A 105 -2.67 6.66 -2.60
N ILE A 106 -1.92 6.32 -3.64
CA ILE A 106 -1.23 5.04 -3.81
C ILE A 106 0.19 5.19 -3.30
N ALA A 107 0.50 4.52 -2.19
CA ALA A 107 1.79 4.58 -1.53
C ALA A 107 2.67 3.39 -1.94
N GLY A 108 3.33 3.52 -3.09
CA GLY A 108 4.16 2.51 -3.71
C GLY A 108 3.55 1.92 -4.99
N THR A 109 4.41 1.55 -5.92
CA THR A 109 4.03 1.01 -7.25
C THR A 109 4.58 -0.38 -7.50
N GLU A 110 5.12 -1.04 -6.47
CA GLU A 110 5.86 -2.29 -6.55
C GLU A 110 4.95 -3.49 -6.82
N TYR A 111 3.66 -3.37 -6.51
CA TYR A 111 2.70 -4.47 -6.59
C TYR A 111 1.53 -4.17 -7.52
N GLU A 112 0.90 -5.22 -8.02
CA GLU A 112 -0.21 -5.17 -8.97
C GLU A 112 -1.45 -4.44 -8.46
N HIS A 113 -1.65 -4.34 -7.15
CA HIS A 113 -2.79 -3.61 -6.59
C HIS A 113 -2.73 -2.09 -6.84
N ALA A 114 -1.54 -1.54 -7.03
CA ALA A 114 -1.39 -0.14 -7.45
C ALA A 114 -2.00 0.09 -8.85
N ALA A 115 -1.65 -0.77 -9.82
CA ALA A 115 -2.22 -0.71 -11.17
C ALA A 115 -3.72 -0.99 -11.17
N ALA A 116 -4.18 -1.95 -10.36
CA ALA A 116 -5.60 -2.26 -10.22
C ALA A 116 -6.39 -1.06 -9.67
N MET A 117 -5.86 -0.38 -8.64
CA MET A 117 -6.49 0.81 -8.07
C MET A 117 -6.65 1.94 -9.09
N VAL A 118 -5.60 2.23 -9.86
CA VAL A 118 -5.67 3.25 -10.94
C VAL A 118 -6.78 2.93 -11.93
N ARG A 119 -6.92 1.65 -12.32
CA ARG A 119 -7.95 1.23 -13.27
C ARG A 119 -9.37 1.35 -12.72
N VAL A 120 -9.57 0.95 -11.46
CA VAL A 120 -10.94 0.93 -10.89
C VAL A 120 -11.39 2.29 -10.43
N PHE A 121 -10.49 3.13 -9.90
CA PHE A 121 -10.82 4.48 -9.50
C PHE A 121 -11.02 5.39 -10.71
N ASN A 122 -10.19 5.25 -11.74
CA ASN A 122 -10.30 5.91 -13.05
C ASN A 122 -10.55 7.44 -12.99
N LYS A 123 -9.91 8.10 -12.05
CA LYS A 123 -9.95 9.56 -11.86
C LYS A 123 -8.50 10.06 -11.68
N PRO A 124 -7.76 10.25 -12.78
CA PRO A 124 -6.33 10.63 -12.70
C PRO A 124 -6.13 11.96 -11.97
N GLU A 125 -7.04 12.91 -12.11
CA GLU A 125 -7.00 14.22 -11.44
C GLU A 125 -7.22 14.16 -9.92
N LYS A 126 -7.66 12.99 -9.43
CA LYS A 126 -7.88 12.70 -8.00
C LYS A 126 -7.00 11.55 -7.50
N THR A 127 -5.96 11.20 -8.24
CA THR A 127 -5.05 10.12 -7.90
C THR A 127 -3.65 10.67 -7.63
N VAL A 128 -3.13 10.42 -6.44
CA VAL A 128 -1.74 10.72 -6.06
C VAL A 128 -0.97 9.41 -6.00
N VAL A 129 0.23 9.38 -6.56
CA VAL A 129 1.10 8.19 -6.53
C VAL A 129 2.44 8.58 -5.93
N SER A 130 2.80 7.96 -4.80
CA SER A 130 4.13 8.04 -4.20
C SER A 130 4.96 6.86 -4.66
N ILE A 131 6.03 7.14 -5.40
CA ILE A 131 6.94 6.13 -5.92
C ILE A 131 8.04 5.89 -4.89
N GLN A 132 8.14 4.68 -4.34
CA GLN A 132 9.17 4.31 -3.37
C GLN A 132 10.50 3.97 -4.06
N GLY A 133 10.43 3.43 -5.26
CA GLY A 133 11.60 3.07 -6.04
C GLY A 133 11.30 3.02 -7.53
N LEU A 134 12.25 3.48 -8.33
CA LEU A 134 12.18 3.41 -9.79
C LEU A 134 12.63 2.01 -10.24
N THR A 135 11.74 1.02 -10.16
CA THR A 135 12.02 -0.38 -10.50
C THR A 135 12.62 -0.56 -11.91
N SER A 136 12.21 0.26 -12.87
CA SER A 136 12.79 0.28 -14.22
C SER A 136 14.23 0.79 -14.25
N VAL A 137 14.60 1.69 -13.35
CA VAL A 137 15.98 2.17 -13.20
C VAL A 137 16.80 1.09 -12.50
N TYR A 138 16.30 0.51 -11.41
CA TYR A 138 16.99 -0.59 -10.72
C TYR A 138 17.21 -1.79 -11.64
N ALA A 139 16.23 -2.17 -12.46
CA ALA A 139 16.37 -3.26 -13.41
C ALA A 139 17.46 -3.02 -14.47
N ARG A 140 17.69 -1.77 -14.88
CA ARG A 140 18.75 -1.40 -15.83
C ARG A 140 20.12 -1.25 -15.19
N HIS A 141 20.17 -0.91 -13.90
CA HIS A 141 21.38 -0.63 -13.14
C HIS A 141 21.53 -1.60 -11.96
N TYR A 142 21.09 -2.85 -12.14
CA TYR A 142 21.09 -3.87 -11.09
C TYR A 142 22.47 -4.00 -10.39
N MET A 143 23.56 -3.86 -11.15
CA MET A 143 24.93 -3.91 -10.62
C MET A 143 25.49 -2.50 -10.29
N ALA A 144 24.73 -1.41 -10.45
CA ALA A 144 25.00 -0.06 -9.95
C ALA A 144 26.47 0.39 -10.05
N ASP A 145 27.08 0.22 -11.22
CA ASP A 145 28.48 0.58 -11.50
C ASP A 145 29.53 -0.06 -10.57
N LEU A 146 29.17 -1.16 -9.90
CA LEU A 146 30.10 -1.92 -9.07
C LEU A 146 31.32 -2.39 -9.89
N PRO A 147 32.52 -2.42 -9.31
CA PRO A 147 33.72 -2.94 -9.95
C PRO A 147 33.51 -4.36 -10.46
N ILE A 148 34.16 -4.70 -11.59
CA ILE A 148 33.95 -5.96 -12.30
C ILE A 148 34.24 -7.20 -11.43
N ASN A 149 35.20 -7.09 -10.53
CA ASN A 149 35.55 -8.15 -9.55
C ASN A 149 34.44 -8.37 -8.50
N VAL A 150 33.60 -7.36 -8.23
CA VAL A 150 32.42 -7.48 -7.34
C VAL A 150 31.23 -8.02 -8.11
N ARG A 151 31.04 -7.60 -9.38
CA ARG A 151 29.94 -8.07 -10.23
C ARG A 151 29.96 -9.58 -10.48
N TYR A 152 31.14 -10.17 -10.56
CA TYR A 152 31.34 -11.60 -10.83
C TYR A 152 31.89 -12.37 -9.63
N GLY A 153 31.97 -11.74 -8.48
CA GLY A 153 32.36 -12.39 -7.23
C GLY A 153 31.16 -13.15 -6.65
N PHE A 154 30.99 -14.41 -7.05
CA PHE A 154 29.97 -15.27 -6.46
C PHE A 154 30.30 -15.55 -4.99
N THR A 155 29.30 -15.40 -4.12
CA THR A 155 29.39 -15.79 -2.73
C THR A 155 28.67 -17.12 -2.52
N PHE A 156 28.94 -17.79 -1.40
CA PHE A 156 28.31 -19.07 -1.05
C PHE A 156 26.78 -18.97 -0.87
N ARG A 157 26.18 -17.78 -1.04
CA ARG A 157 24.74 -17.50 -0.89
C ARG A 157 24.06 -17.18 -2.22
N ASP A 158 24.78 -17.16 -3.30
CA ASP A 158 24.31 -17.03 -4.66
C ASP A 158 24.16 -18.45 -5.28
#